data_35b5101ca59cfbc00f21ac640fefffa3
#
_entry.id   35b5101ca59cfbc00f21ac640fefffa3
#
_cell.length_a   1.000
_cell.length_b   1.000
_cell.length_c   1.000
_cell.angle_alpha   90.00
_cell.angle_beta   90.00
_cell.angle_gamma   90.00
#
_symmetry.space_group_name_H-M   'P 1'
#
loop_
_entity.id
_entity.type
_entity.pdbx_description
1 polymer ?
#
loop_
_entity_poly.entity_id
_entity_poly.type
_entity_poly.pdbx_seq_one_letter_code
_entity_poly.pdbx_strand_id
1 'polypeptide(L)'
;ASAVGGRNLFLITINMLTLKQIYDNKTAIIAGLEKKHFANAAETIEQVIALDTERKAAQQKKDAASAEMNKISKSIGALMAQGKREEAEAAKAQTGALKQAIPGYEQEMAKAEEALTSLLLTIPNVPYDIVPEGGAAEDNLVVKIGNWANQPMLDALAANGSIAIRDWDNATDEQLADSDKLPHWELAKKYNLIDFDLGVKISGAGFPVYVGLGARLQRALINFFLAEASKAGYTEIMPPTVVNEASGYGTG
;
A
#
# COMPACT_ATOMS: atom_id res chain seq x y z
N ALA A 1 -22.27 8.98 -36.57
CA ALA A 1 -22.88 8.72 -35.27
C ALA A 1 -22.75 7.22 -34.98
N SER A 2 -21.74 6.83 -34.21
CA SER A 2 -21.59 5.46 -33.75
C SER A 2 -21.39 5.54 -32.23
N ALA A 3 -22.34 4.97 -31.50
CA ALA A 3 -22.37 4.93 -30.05
C ALA A 3 -21.23 4.03 -29.55
N VAL A 4 -20.27 4.63 -28.89
CA VAL A 4 -19.27 3.91 -28.07
C VAL A 4 -19.96 3.53 -26.77
N GLY A 5 -20.27 2.24 -26.66
CA GLY A 5 -20.89 1.64 -25.49
C GLY A 5 -20.07 1.95 -24.23
N GLY A 6 -20.71 2.60 -23.27
CA GLY A 6 -20.15 2.87 -21.97
C GLY A 6 -19.81 1.56 -21.26
N ARG A 7 -18.55 1.18 -21.22
CA ARG A 7 -18.03 0.25 -20.23
C ARG A 7 -18.06 1.00 -18.90
N ASN A 8 -18.97 0.57 -18.03
CA ASN A 8 -18.90 0.91 -16.62
C ASN A 8 -17.52 0.46 -16.12
N LEU A 9 -16.56 1.38 -16.12
CA LEU A 9 -15.36 1.22 -15.31
C LEU A 9 -15.83 1.25 -13.85
N PHE A 10 -16.04 0.10 -13.27
CA PHE A 10 -15.99 -0.03 -11.83
C PHE A 10 -14.57 0.39 -11.45
N LEU A 11 -14.43 1.65 -11.07
CA LEU A 11 -13.28 2.14 -10.32
C LEU A 11 -13.27 1.36 -9.00
N ILE A 12 -12.69 0.17 -9.01
CA ILE A 12 -12.23 -0.46 -7.78
C ILE A 12 -11.10 0.45 -7.32
N THR A 13 -11.45 1.38 -6.42
CA THR A 13 -10.45 2.16 -5.70
C THR A 13 -9.60 1.13 -4.97
N ILE A 14 -8.40 0.85 -5.49
CA ILE A 14 -7.47 -0.06 -4.84
C ILE A 14 -6.90 0.70 -3.64
N ASN A 15 -7.66 0.63 -2.55
CA ASN A 15 -7.10 0.76 -1.23
C ASN A 15 -6.37 -0.55 -0.89
N MET A 16 -5.41 -0.50 0.03
CA MET A 16 -4.79 -1.70 0.59
C MET A 16 -5.84 -2.80 0.80
N LEU A 17 -5.48 -4.05 0.51
CA LEU A 17 -6.39 -5.18 0.56
C LEU A 17 -7.06 -5.29 1.93
N THR A 18 -8.36 -5.01 2.00
CA THR A 18 -9.13 -5.06 3.24
C THR A 18 -9.82 -6.41 3.40
N LEU A 19 -10.10 -6.80 4.64
CA LEU A 19 -10.88 -8.01 4.93
C LEU A 19 -12.22 -8.02 4.18
N LYS A 20 -12.90 -6.87 4.11
CA LYS A 20 -14.16 -6.76 3.36
C LYS A 20 -13.97 -7.12 1.89
N GLN A 21 -12.94 -6.59 1.24
CA GLN A 21 -12.66 -6.93 -0.15
C GLN A 21 -12.35 -8.41 -0.34
N ILE A 22 -11.62 -9.02 0.62
CA ILE A 22 -11.32 -10.45 0.60
C ILE A 22 -12.62 -11.28 0.67
N TYR A 23 -13.55 -10.93 1.55
CA TYR A 23 -14.83 -11.63 1.63
C TYR A 23 -15.70 -11.43 0.39
N ASP A 24 -15.79 -10.18 -0.11
CA ASP A 24 -16.69 -9.84 -1.22
C ASP A 24 -16.16 -10.34 -2.58
N ASN A 25 -14.83 -10.45 -2.76
CA ASN A 25 -14.18 -10.71 -4.04
C ASN A 25 -13.12 -11.83 -3.98
N LYS A 26 -13.28 -12.81 -3.11
CA LYS A 26 -12.32 -13.87 -2.84
C LYS A 26 -11.68 -14.47 -4.09
N THR A 27 -12.51 -14.92 -5.04
CA THR A 27 -12.04 -15.58 -6.28
C THR A 27 -11.19 -14.65 -7.14
N ALA A 28 -11.62 -13.39 -7.31
CA ALA A 28 -10.87 -12.40 -8.10
C ALA A 28 -9.54 -12.02 -7.44
N ILE A 29 -9.52 -11.95 -6.10
CA ILE A 29 -8.29 -11.67 -5.35
C ILE A 29 -7.30 -12.82 -5.48
N ILE A 30 -7.75 -14.08 -5.34
CA ILE A 30 -6.89 -15.26 -5.53
C ILE A 30 -6.29 -15.24 -6.95
N ALA A 31 -7.11 -15.07 -7.98
CA ALA A 31 -6.64 -15.02 -9.36
C ALA A 31 -5.63 -13.87 -9.60
N GLY A 32 -5.86 -12.70 -8.99
CA GLY A 32 -4.93 -11.58 -9.10
C GLY A 32 -3.60 -11.81 -8.35
N LEU A 33 -3.62 -12.51 -7.23
CA LEU A 33 -2.42 -12.92 -6.52
C LEU A 33 -1.62 -13.99 -7.29
N GLU A 34 -2.32 -14.97 -7.89
CA GLU A 34 -1.72 -15.97 -8.77
C GLU A 34 -1.05 -15.31 -9.98
N LYS A 35 -1.69 -14.31 -10.58
CA LYS A 35 -1.13 -13.49 -11.66
C LYS A 35 0.17 -12.78 -11.28
N LYS A 36 0.37 -12.48 -9.99
CA LYS A 36 1.63 -11.96 -9.43
C LYS A 36 2.61 -13.04 -9.00
N HIS A 37 2.33 -14.29 -9.31
CA HIS A 37 3.10 -15.46 -8.87
C HIS A 37 3.25 -15.56 -7.35
N PHE A 38 2.25 -15.05 -6.60
CA PHE A 38 2.22 -15.19 -5.15
C PHE A 38 1.94 -16.65 -4.78
N ALA A 39 2.89 -17.27 -4.10
CA ALA A 39 2.80 -18.67 -3.75
C ALA A 39 1.64 -18.94 -2.78
N ASN A 40 0.91 -20.04 -3.00
CA ASN A 40 -0.18 -20.50 -2.14
C ASN A 40 -1.29 -19.46 -1.93
N ALA A 41 -1.60 -18.65 -2.96
CA ALA A 41 -2.58 -17.57 -2.88
C ALA A 41 -3.92 -18.02 -2.28
N ALA A 42 -4.49 -19.12 -2.78
CA ALA A 42 -5.76 -19.64 -2.28
C ALA A 42 -5.70 -20.05 -0.81
N GLU A 43 -4.65 -20.79 -0.42
CA GLU A 43 -4.47 -21.23 0.96
C GLU A 43 -4.27 -20.05 1.92
N THR A 44 -3.49 -19.06 1.52
CA THR A 44 -3.24 -17.84 2.30
C THR A 44 -4.54 -17.07 2.54
N ILE A 45 -5.38 -16.90 1.52
CA ILE A 45 -6.67 -16.22 1.66
C ILE A 45 -7.64 -17.01 2.55
N GLU A 46 -7.64 -18.35 2.47
CA GLU A 46 -8.42 -19.17 3.41
C GLU A 46 -7.95 -19.00 4.85
N GLN A 47 -6.64 -18.96 5.09
CA GLN A 47 -6.08 -18.72 6.42
C GLN A 47 -6.46 -17.34 6.96
N VAL A 48 -6.47 -16.30 6.13
CA VAL A 48 -6.96 -14.97 6.52
C VAL A 48 -8.41 -15.01 6.99
N ILE A 49 -9.28 -15.71 6.24
CA ILE A 49 -10.70 -15.86 6.57
C ILE A 49 -10.88 -16.67 7.87
N ALA A 50 -10.09 -17.72 8.07
CA ALA A 50 -10.11 -18.53 9.26
C ALA A 50 -9.72 -17.71 10.51
N LEU A 51 -8.62 -16.99 10.46
CA LEU A 51 -8.13 -16.12 11.55
C LEU A 51 -9.11 -15.00 11.89
N ASP A 52 -9.74 -14.37 10.89
CA ASP A 52 -10.78 -13.36 11.14
C ASP A 52 -12.03 -13.98 11.78
N THR A 53 -12.36 -15.22 11.41
CA THR A 53 -13.48 -15.97 12.02
C THR A 53 -13.19 -16.31 13.48
N GLU A 54 -11.97 -16.75 13.80
CA GLU A 54 -11.52 -17.00 15.16
C GLU A 54 -11.55 -15.73 16.00
N ARG A 55 -11.02 -14.62 15.47
CA ARG A 55 -11.05 -13.31 16.11
C ARG A 55 -12.48 -12.87 16.42
N LYS A 56 -13.40 -12.98 15.44
CA LYS A 56 -14.84 -12.65 15.63
C LYS A 56 -15.50 -13.55 16.65
N ALA A 57 -15.19 -14.85 16.66
CA ALA A 57 -15.75 -15.78 17.64
C ALA A 57 -15.27 -15.45 19.08
N ALA A 58 -13.99 -15.14 19.26
CA ALA A 58 -13.44 -14.70 20.54
C ALA A 58 -14.07 -13.37 20.99
N GLN A 59 -14.25 -12.41 20.09
CA GLN A 59 -14.94 -11.15 20.36
C GLN A 59 -16.39 -11.39 20.82
N GLN A 60 -17.14 -12.26 20.15
CA GLN A 60 -18.52 -12.60 20.52
C GLN A 60 -18.60 -13.24 21.90
N LYS A 61 -17.68 -14.17 22.22
CA LYS A 61 -17.61 -14.78 23.56
C LYS A 61 -17.35 -13.73 24.64
N LYS A 62 -16.38 -12.83 24.40
CA LYS A 62 -16.08 -11.72 25.32
C LYS A 62 -17.28 -10.82 25.55
N ASP A 63 -17.94 -10.38 24.45
CA ASP A 63 -19.06 -9.46 24.51
C ASP A 63 -20.28 -10.11 25.22
N ALA A 64 -20.57 -11.38 24.94
CA ALA A 64 -21.60 -12.14 25.61
C ALA A 64 -21.30 -12.28 27.11
N ALA A 65 -20.08 -12.65 27.48
CA ALA A 65 -19.66 -12.77 28.87
C ALA A 65 -19.74 -11.42 29.62
N SER A 66 -19.33 -10.35 28.98
CA SER A 66 -19.40 -8.99 29.54
C SER A 66 -20.84 -8.51 29.71
N ALA A 67 -21.72 -8.77 28.74
CA ALA A 67 -23.13 -8.43 28.82
C ALA A 67 -23.83 -9.21 29.95
N GLU A 68 -23.57 -10.52 30.07
CA GLU A 68 -24.15 -11.36 31.12
C GLU A 68 -23.61 -10.95 32.49
N MET A 69 -22.32 -10.69 32.64
CA MET A 69 -21.71 -10.18 33.87
C MET A 69 -22.39 -8.87 34.32
N ASN A 70 -22.64 -7.94 33.41
CA ASN A 70 -23.30 -6.67 33.70
C ASN A 70 -24.77 -6.88 34.13
N LYS A 71 -25.47 -7.79 33.45
CA LYS A 71 -26.87 -8.15 33.81
C LYS A 71 -26.97 -8.74 35.20
N ILE A 72 -26.12 -9.73 35.50
CA ILE A 72 -26.10 -10.39 36.83
C ILE A 72 -25.69 -9.38 37.91
N SER A 73 -24.68 -8.55 37.67
CA SER A 73 -24.21 -7.53 38.61
C SER A 73 -25.34 -6.55 39.02
N LYS A 74 -26.18 -6.16 38.05
CA LYS A 74 -27.35 -5.30 38.34
C LYS A 74 -28.41 -6.01 39.18
N SER A 75 -28.57 -7.32 39.04
CA SER A 75 -29.57 -8.08 39.81
C SER A 75 -29.14 -8.34 41.27
N ILE A 76 -27.85 -8.35 41.57
CA ILE A 76 -27.34 -8.62 42.94
C ILE A 76 -27.93 -7.64 43.97
N GLY A 77 -27.95 -6.34 43.63
CA GLY A 77 -28.52 -5.32 44.53
C GLY A 77 -30.01 -5.54 44.84
N ALA A 78 -30.78 -5.90 43.80
CA ALA A 78 -32.20 -6.19 43.95
C ALA A 78 -32.46 -7.48 44.78
N LEU A 79 -31.67 -8.54 44.58
CA LEU A 79 -31.75 -9.78 45.32
C LEU A 79 -31.42 -9.57 46.81
N MET A 80 -30.40 -8.77 47.11
CA MET A 80 -30.04 -8.40 48.47
C MET A 80 -31.16 -7.59 49.17
N ALA A 81 -31.75 -6.63 48.46
CA ALA A 81 -32.88 -5.84 49.00
C ALA A 81 -34.12 -6.68 49.27
N GLN A 82 -34.35 -7.79 48.53
CA GLN A 82 -35.42 -8.74 48.72
C GLN A 82 -35.12 -9.80 49.78
N GLY A 83 -33.95 -9.76 50.43
CA GLY A 83 -33.58 -10.75 51.45
C GLY A 83 -33.15 -12.12 50.91
N LYS A 84 -33.00 -12.27 49.56
CA LYS A 84 -32.64 -13.51 48.87
C LYS A 84 -31.12 -13.70 48.85
N ARG A 85 -30.54 -13.93 50.04
CA ARG A 85 -29.09 -13.98 50.22
C ARG A 85 -28.39 -15.10 49.44
N GLU A 86 -28.98 -16.29 49.39
CA GLU A 86 -28.42 -17.44 48.67
C GLU A 86 -28.36 -17.18 47.17
N GLU A 87 -29.43 -16.62 46.56
CA GLU A 87 -29.47 -16.23 45.15
C GLU A 87 -28.44 -15.11 44.84
N ALA A 88 -28.27 -14.15 45.75
CA ALA A 88 -27.28 -13.09 45.60
C ALA A 88 -25.84 -13.61 45.67
N GLU A 89 -25.53 -14.58 46.53
CA GLU A 89 -24.21 -15.22 46.61
C GLU A 89 -23.94 -16.08 45.37
N ALA A 90 -24.92 -16.82 44.87
CA ALA A 90 -24.80 -17.54 43.59
C ALA A 90 -24.52 -16.58 42.41
N ALA A 91 -25.22 -15.45 42.35
CA ALA A 91 -24.99 -14.40 41.34
C ALA A 91 -23.61 -13.78 41.45
N LYS A 92 -23.09 -13.54 42.65
CA LYS A 92 -21.70 -13.08 42.87
C LYS A 92 -20.68 -14.11 42.37
N ALA A 93 -20.87 -15.39 42.70
CA ALA A 93 -19.99 -16.46 42.26
C ALA A 93 -19.96 -16.55 40.72
N GLN A 94 -21.13 -16.46 40.06
CA GLN A 94 -21.25 -16.45 38.62
C GLN A 94 -20.56 -15.23 37.97
N THR A 95 -20.74 -14.04 38.55
CA THR A 95 -20.04 -12.83 38.14
C THR A 95 -18.52 -12.99 38.27
N GLY A 96 -18.05 -13.63 39.36
CA GLY A 96 -16.65 -13.94 39.59
C GLY A 96 -16.07 -14.87 38.52
N ALA A 97 -16.80 -15.93 38.16
CA ALA A 97 -16.38 -16.86 37.08
C ALA A 97 -16.30 -16.17 35.70
N LEU A 98 -17.31 -15.34 35.37
CA LEU A 98 -17.29 -14.57 34.14
C LEU A 98 -16.11 -13.57 34.10
N LYS A 99 -15.83 -12.89 35.21
CA LYS A 99 -14.69 -11.98 35.34
C LYS A 99 -13.36 -12.69 35.15
N GLN A 100 -13.24 -13.95 35.53
CA GLN A 100 -12.04 -14.76 35.31
C GLN A 100 -11.95 -15.29 33.87
N ALA A 101 -13.07 -15.51 33.19
CA ALA A 101 -13.10 -16.01 31.82
C ALA A 101 -12.80 -14.92 30.76
N ILE A 102 -13.25 -13.69 31.00
CA ILE A 102 -13.09 -12.56 30.04
C ILE A 102 -11.63 -12.34 29.59
N PRO A 103 -10.62 -12.32 30.48
CA PRO A 103 -9.22 -12.16 30.06
C PRO A 103 -8.73 -13.28 29.12
N GLY A 104 -9.28 -14.49 29.28
CA GLY A 104 -8.99 -15.59 28.35
C GLY A 104 -9.48 -15.32 26.93
N TYR A 105 -10.71 -14.82 26.80
CA TYR A 105 -11.26 -14.43 25.49
C TYR A 105 -10.55 -13.23 24.88
N GLU A 106 -10.10 -12.27 25.69
CA GLU A 106 -9.28 -11.14 25.24
C GLU A 106 -7.92 -11.61 24.72
N GLN A 107 -7.33 -12.59 25.37
CA GLN A 107 -6.06 -13.17 24.91
C GLN A 107 -6.23 -13.98 23.61
N GLU A 108 -7.31 -14.77 23.49
CA GLU A 108 -7.64 -15.48 22.25
C GLU A 108 -7.83 -14.48 21.10
N MET A 109 -8.59 -13.41 21.32
CA MET A 109 -8.83 -12.36 20.34
C MET A 109 -7.52 -11.68 19.92
N ALA A 110 -6.68 -11.27 20.88
CA ALA A 110 -5.42 -10.60 20.61
C ALA A 110 -4.45 -11.48 19.81
N LYS A 111 -4.36 -12.77 20.12
CA LYS A 111 -3.54 -13.72 19.35
C LYS A 111 -4.02 -13.88 17.91
N ALA A 112 -5.34 -14.00 17.72
CA ALA A 112 -5.92 -14.12 16.39
C ALA A 112 -5.71 -12.82 15.58
N GLU A 113 -5.81 -11.65 16.20
CA GLU A 113 -5.59 -10.35 15.58
C GLU A 113 -4.12 -10.14 15.20
N GLU A 114 -3.18 -10.52 16.04
CA GLU A 114 -1.74 -10.48 15.76
C GLU A 114 -1.38 -11.40 14.59
N ALA A 115 -1.86 -12.65 14.60
CA ALA A 115 -1.64 -13.60 13.52
C ALA A 115 -2.26 -13.12 12.20
N LEU A 116 -3.50 -12.60 12.25
CA LEU A 116 -4.20 -12.03 11.10
C LEU A 116 -3.44 -10.84 10.51
N THR A 117 -2.99 -9.92 11.35
CA THR A 117 -2.23 -8.74 10.92
C THR A 117 -0.91 -9.16 10.28
N SER A 118 -0.17 -10.06 10.92
CA SER A 118 1.10 -10.57 10.40
C SER A 118 0.92 -11.24 9.03
N LEU A 119 -0.15 -12.00 8.84
CA LEU A 119 -0.44 -12.66 7.58
C LEU A 119 -0.85 -11.64 6.50
N LEU A 120 -1.71 -10.67 6.81
CA LEU A 120 -2.13 -9.63 5.87
C LEU A 120 -0.96 -8.80 5.34
N LEU A 121 0.05 -8.54 6.16
CA LEU A 121 1.26 -7.80 5.76
C LEU A 121 2.13 -8.53 4.75
N THR A 122 1.97 -9.84 4.62
CA THR A 122 2.71 -10.64 3.60
C THR A 122 2.03 -10.64 2.23
N ILE A 123 0.75 -10.24 2.17
CA ILE A 123 -0.04 -10.32 0.95
C ILE A 123 0.14 -9.06 0.11
N PRO A 124 0.67 -9.19 -1.12
CA PRO A 124 0.81 -8.03 -2.00
C PRO A 124 -0.54 -7.53 -2.52
N ASN A 125 -0.61 -6.29 -2.94
CA ASN A 125 -1.79 -5.74 -3.60
C ASN A 125 -2.08 -6.47 -4.92
N VAL A 126 -3.37 -6.67 -5.21
CA VAL A 126 -3.83 -7.29 -6.45
C VAL A 126 -3.63 -6.34 -7.63
N PRO A 127 -3.08 -6.78 -8.78
CA PRO A 127 -2.93 -5.94 -9.95
C PRO A 127 -4.28 -5.64 -10.61
N TYR A 128 -4.35 -4.57 -11.38
CA TYR A 128 -5.50 -4.31 -12.25
C TYR A 128 -5.61 -5.36 -13.36
N ASP A 129 -6.83 -5.59 -13.88
CA ASP A 129 -7.07 -6.54 -14.96
C ASP A 129 -6.26 -6.23 -16.22
N ILE A 130 -6.03 -4.93 -16.49
CA ILE A 130 -5.26 -4.45 -17.63
C ILE A 130 -3.76 -4.79 -17.55
N VAL A 131 -3.24 -5.06 -16.35
CA VAL A 131 -1.82 -5.43 -16.18
C VAL A 131 -1.60 -6.82 -16.76
N PRO A 132 -0.64 -7.03 -17.69
CA PRO A 132 -0.33 -8.36 -18.21
C PRO A 132 0.24 -9.26 -17.12
N GLU A 133 0.15 -10.56 -17.32
CA GLU A 133 0.92 -11.53 -16.54
C GLU A 133 2.38 -11.46 -16.99
N GLY A 134 3.31 -11.52 -16.02
CA GLY A 134 4.74 -11.50 -16.31
C GLY A 134 5.58 -11.72 -15.06
N GLY A 135 6.79 -12.22 -15.27
CA GLY A 135 7.77 -12.50 -14.21
C GLY A 135 9.03 -11.63 -14.31
N ALA A 136 9.23 -10.92 -15.43
CA ALA A 136 10.41 -10.12 -15.70
C ALA A 136 10.07 -8.80 -16.40
N ALA A 137 11.05 -7.91 -16.52
CA ALA A 137 10.87 -6.61 -17.16
C ALA A 137 10.51 -6.73 -18.65
N GLU A 138 10.96 -7.79 -19.28
CA GLU A 138 10.73 -8.11 -20.71
C GLU A 138 9.26 -8.45 -20.99
N ASP A 139 8.52 -8.88 -19.98
CA ASP A 139 7.08 -9.20 -20.10
C ASP A 139 6.20 -7.94 -20.03
N ASN A 140 6.78 -6.78 -19.73
CA ASN A 140 6.04 -5.53 -19.64
C ASN A 140 5.53 -5.10 -21.01
N LEU A 141 4.20 -4.87 -21.10
CA LEU A 141 3.62 -4.29 -22.29
C LEU A 141 3.98 -2.81 -22.38
N VAL A 142 4.64 -2.41 -23.43
CA VAL A 142 4.87 -1.00 -23.73
C VAL A 142 3.57 -0.39 -24.23
N VAL A 143 2.88 0.35 -23.37
CA VAL A 143 1.58 0.97 -23.67
C VAL A 143 1.73 2.21 -24.55
N LYS A 144 2.79 2.98 -24.31
CA LYS A 144 3.06 4.22 -25.04
C LYS A 144 4.53 4.57 -24.92
N ILE A 145 5.14 4.84 -26.05
CA ILE A 145 6.45 5.47 -26.13
C ILE A 145 6.22 6.93 -26.48
N GLY A 146 6.66 7.84 -25.61
CA GLY A 146 6.49 9.28 -25.79
C GLY A 146 7.83 9.98 -25.78
N ASN A 147 7.96 10.99 -26.62
CA ASN A 147 8.94 12.02 -26.40
C ASN A 147 8.38 12.92 -25.29
N TRP A 148 9.11 13.13 -24.19
CA TRP A 148 8.71 13.96 -23.05
C TRP A 148 8.61 15.47 -23.37
N ALA A 149 8.86 15.87 -24.62
CA ALA A 149 8.55 17.18 -25.13
C ALA A 149 7.04 17.29 -25.44
N ASN A 150 6.39 18.39 -25.03
CA ASN A 150 5.00 18.63 -25.39
C ASN A 150 4.84 18.85 -26.90
N GLN A 151 3.65 18.59 -27.46
CA GLN A 151 3.42 18.67 -28.91
C GLN A 151 3.82 20.00 -29.54
N PRO A 152 3.52 21.17 -28.95
CA PRO A 152 3.98 22.45 -29.48
C PRO A 152 5.52 22.56 -29.55
N MET A 153 6.21 22.01 -28.59
CA MET A 153 7.68 21.97 -28.59
C MET A 153 8.23 21.02 -29.65
N LEU A 154 7.59 19.86 -29.84
CA LEU A 154 7.94 18.91 -30.91
C LEU A 154 7.73 19.52 -32.28
N ASP A 155 6.61 20.21 -32.50
CA ASP A 155 6.28 20.88 -33.76
C ASP A 155 7.30 21.98 -34.07
N ALA A 156 7.68 22.78 -33.07
CA ALA A 156 8.70 23.81 -33.21
C ALA A 156 10.09 23.23 -33.54
N LEU A 157 10.48 22.12 -32.91
CA LEU A 157 11.73 21.43 -33.15
C LEU A 157 11.76 20.77 -34.55
N ALA A 158 10.62 20.19 -34.97
CA ALA A 158 10.46 19.64 -36.32
C ALA A 158 10.52 20.73 -37.41
N ALA A 159 9.85 21.85 -37.18
CA ALA A 159 9.88 23.00 -38.09
C ALA A 159 11.30 23.57 -38.27
N ASN A 160 12.14 23.50 -37.25
CA ASN A 160 13.55 23.92 -37.31
C ASN A 160 14.51 22.84 -37.86
N GLY A 161 14.00 21.69 -38.27
CA GLY A 161 14.80 20.57 -38.74
C GLY A 161 15.69 19.92 -37.66
N SER A 162 15.47 20.24 -36.38
CA SER A 162 16.31 19.79 -35.27
C SER A 162 15.96 18.40 -34.74
N ILE A 163 14.76 17.91 -35.05
CA ILE A 163 14.30 16.54 -34.68
C ILE A 163 13.45 16.00 -35.82
N ALA A 164 13.79 14.81 -36.32
CA ALA A 164 12.84 14.02 -37.07
C ALA A 164 11.74 13.54 -36.10
N ILE A 165 10.49 13.91 -36.37
CA ILE A 165 9.37 13.30 -35.66
C ILE A 165 9.34 11.84 -36.08
N ARG A 166 9.72 10.95 -35.16
CA ARG A 166 9.60 9.51 -35.38
C ARG A 166 8.20 9.10 -34.96
N ASP A 167 7.59 8.26 -35.78
CA ASP A 167 6.36 7.56 -35.38
C ASP A 167 6.70 6.53 -34.31
N TRP A 168 6.61 6.94 -33.05
CA TRP A 168 6.98 6.14 -31.90
C TRP A 168 6.06 4.94 -31.68
N ASP A 169 4.83 5.00 -32.19
CA ASP A 169 3.88 3.90 -32.09
C ASP A 169 4.30 2.69 -32.96
N ASN A 170 5.16 2.94 -33.97
CA ASN A 170 5.71 1.93 -34.88
C ASN A 170 7.26 1.88 -34.87
N ALA A 171 7.90 2.51 -33.89
CA ALA A 171 9.36 2.50 -33.80
C ALA A 171 9.88 1.10 -33.45
N THR A 172 10.88 0.62 -34.19
CA THR A 172 11.60 -0.61 -33.85
C THR A 172 12.61 -0.37 -32.72
N ASP A 173 12.99 -1.45 -32.01
CA ASP A 173 14.01 -1.37 -30.95
C ASP A 173 15.33 -0.75 -31.45
N GLU A 174 15.73 -1.01 -32.71
CA GLU A 174 16.90 -0.39 -33.33
C GLU A 174 16.71 1.12 -33.49
N GLN A 175 15.52 1.59 -33.88
CA GLN A 175 15.23 3.03 -34.01
C GLN A 175 15.17 3.72 -32.65
N LEU A 176 14.78 3.00 -31.59
CA LEU A 176 14.79 3.50 -30.21
C LEU A 176 16.21 3.56 -29.64
N ALA A 177 17.06 2.61 -30.02
CA ALA A 177 18.48 2.54 -29.60
C ALA A 177 19.37 3.58 -30.32
N ASP A 178 19.06 3.95 -31.57
CA ASP A 178 19.81 4.92 -32.37
C ASP A 178 19.43 6.37 -31.97
N SER A 179 19.68 6.74 -30.74
CA SER A 179 19.57 8.14 -30.32
C SER A 179 20.98 8.68 -30.05
N ASP A 180 21.34 9.78 -30.68
CA ASP A 180 22.55 10.57 -30.36
C ASP A 180 22.51 11.14 -28.92
N LYS A 181 21.51 10.78 -28.15
CA LYS A 181 21.28 11.23 -26.77
C LYS A 181 22.09 10.37 -25.81
N LEU A 182 23.00 11.00 -25.11
CA LEU A 182 23.73 10.34 -24.03
C LEU A 182 22.81 10.04 -22.86
N PRO A 183 22.91 8.85 -22.26
CA PRO A 183 22.18 8.53 -21.05
C PRO A 183 22.61 9.43 -19.87
N HIS A 184 21.76 9.58 -18.87
CA HIS A 184 21.99 10.53 -17.77
C HIS A 184 23.30 10.26 -16.99
N TRP A 185 23.75 9.02 -16.87
CA TRP A 185 25.01 8.69 -16.19
C TRP A 185 26.24 9.16 -16.98
N GLU A 186 26.20 9.12 -18.31
CA GLU A 186 27.27 9.67 -19.15
C GLU A 186 27.27 11.20 -19.14
N LEU A 187 26.07 11.82 -19.16
CA LEU A 187 25.96 13.27 -19.00
C LEU A 187 26.47 13.72 -17.63
N ALA A 188 26.10 13.00 -16.57
CA ALA A 188 26.58 13.28 -15.22
C ALA A 188 28.10 13.23 -15.12
N LYS A 189 28.73 12.23 -15.74
CA LYS A 189 30.19 12.08 -15.83
C LYS A 189 30.82 13.18 -16.69
N LYS A 190 30.27 13.40 -17.90
CA LYS A 190 30.78 14.41 -18.87
C LYS A 190 30.82 15.81 -18.25
N TYR A 191 29.81 16.18 -17.50
CA TYR A 191 29.69 17.51 -16.89
C TYR A 191 30.08 17.55 -15.41
N ASN A 192 30.61 16.46 -14.86
CA ASN A 192 30.98 16.33 -13.45
C ASN A 192 29.86 16.80 -12.50
N LEU A 193 28.66 16.27 -12.71
CA LEU A 193 27.47 16.64 -11.93
C LEU A 193 27.22 15.70 -10.76
N ILE A 194 27.58 14.42 -10.91
CA ILE A 194 27.35 13.36 -9.93
C ILE A 194 28.59 12.47 -9.88
N ASP A 195 29.09 12.23 -8.68
CA ASP A 195 30.13 11.26 -8.39
C ASP A 195 29.50 10.00 -7.77
N PHE A 196 29.33 8.98 -8.61
CA PHE A 196 28.77 7.70 -8.18
C PHE A 196 29.78 6.87 -7.38
N ASP A 197 31.06 6.94 -7.71
CA ASP A 197 32.11 6.17 -7.03
C ASP A 197 32.30 6.66 -5.59
N LEU A 198 32.26 7.96 -5.39
CA LEU A 198 32.29 8.55 -4.05
C LEU A 198 31.04 8.18 -3.25
N GLY A 199 29.87 8.13 -3.89
CA GLY A 199 28.61 7.70 -3.27
C GLY A 199 28.68 6.25 -2.77
N VAL A 200 29.18 5.35 -3.60
CA VAL A 200 29.41 3.95 -3.21
C VAL A 200 30.38 3.85 -2.01
N LYS A 201 31.46 4.63 -2.02
CA LYS A 201 32.45 4.62 -0.95
C LYS A 201 31.90 5.13 0.40
N ILE A 202 30.99 6.10 0.38
CA ILE A 202 30.41 6.70 1.60
C ILE A 202 29.25 5.85 2.15
N SER A 203 28.35 5.38 1.28
CA SER A 203 27.06 4.83 1.71
C SER A 203 26.68 3.51 1.07
N GLY A 204 27.44 3.03 0.09
CA GLY A 204 27.13 1.81 -0.65
C GLY A 204 26.49 2.05 -2.02
N ALA A 205 26.13 0.97 -2.71
CA ALA A 205 25.56 1.04 -4.06
C ALA A 205 24.23 1.82 -4.10
N GLY A 206 24.04 2.62 -5.14
CA GLY A 206 22.81 3.38 -5.35
C GLY A 206 22.77 4.76 -4.70
N PHE A 207 23.81 5.17 -3.96
CA PHE A 207 23.89 6.50 -3.36
C PHE A 207 24.76 7.45 -4.22
N PRO A 208 24.16 8.50 -4.85
CA PRO A 208 24.92 9.47 -5.61
C PRO A 208 25.45 10.60 -4.73
N VAL A 209 26.61 11.15 -5.09
CA VAL A 209 27.11 12.42 -4.53
C VAL A 209 26.99 13.49 -5.60
N TYR A 210 26.17 14.48 -5.39
CA TYR A 210 26.02 15.61 -6.30
C TYR A 210 27.17 16.60 -6.11
N VAL A 211 27.79 17.02 -7.23
CA VAL A 211 29.00 17.87 -7.22
C VAL A 211 28.72 19.18 -7.94
N GLY A 212 29.22 20.28 -7.42
CA GLY A 212 29.23 21.59 -8.07
C GLY A 212 27.87 22.02 -8.63
N LEU A 213 27.78 22.13 -9.97
CA LEU A 213 26.53 22.50 -10.67
C LEU A 213 25.44 21.44 -10.49
N GLY A 214 25.77 20.17 -10.35
CA GLY A 214 24.81 19.12 -10.08
C GLY A 214 24.09 19.30 -8.75
N ALA A 215 24.82 19.61 -7.67
CA ALA A 215 24.25 19.91 -6.38
C ALA A 215 23.37 21.18 -6.40
N ARG A 216 23.81 22.20 -7.17
CA ARG A 216 23.03 23.42 -7.35
C ARG A 216 21.74 23.17 -8.12
N LEU A 217 21.78 22.35 -9.18
CA LEU A 217 20.63 21.97 -9.98
C LEU A 217 19.59 21.19 -9.15
N GLN A 218 20.05 20.23 -8.36
CA GLN A 218 19.16 19.46 -7.48
C GLN A 218 18.38 20.37 -6.52
N ARG A 219 19.05 21.31 -5.85
CA ARG A 219 18.38 22.28 -4.97
C ARG A 219 17.41 23.18 -5.73
N ALA A 220 17.79 23.61 -6.93
CA ALA A 220 16.93 24.43 -7.78
C ALA A 220 15.64 23.70 -8.18
N LEU A 221 15.76 22.39 -8.51
CA LEU A 221 14.60 21.54 -8.82
C LEU A 221 13.69 21.35 -7.60
N ILE A 222 14.25 21.11 -6.42
CA ILE A 222 13.46 21.00 -5.18
C ILE A 222 12.66 22.30 -4.95
N ASN A 223 13.33 23.45 -5.03
CA ASN A 223 12.67 24.75 -4.85
C ASN A 223 11.59 24.99 -5.91
N PHE A 224 11.84 24.61 -7.15
CA PHE A 224 10.87 24.70 -8.24
C PHE A 224 9.62 23.87 -7.95
N PHE A 225 9.78 22.60 -7.57
CA PHE A 225 8.65 21.71 -7.25
C PHE A 225 7.84 22.23 -6.05
N LEU A 226 8.49 22.70 -5.00
CA LEU A 226 7.81 23.29 -3.84
C LEU A 226 7.03 24.55 -4.24
N ALA A 227 7.61 25.41 -5.07
CA ALA A 227 6.94 26.62 -5.55
C ALA A 227 5.71 26.28 -6.43
N GLU A 228 5.83 25.30 -7.32
CA GLU A 228 4.70 24.85 -8.15
C GLU A 228 3.60 24.15 -7.31
N ALA A 229 3.99 23.33 -6.34
CA ALA A 229 3.04 22.72 -5.41
C ALA A 229 2.27 23.78 -4.60
N SER A 230 2.96 24.81 -4.08
CA SER A 230 2.33 25.91 -3.37
C SER A 230 1.35 26.69 -4.24
N LYS A 231 1.69 26.95 -5.52
CA LYS A 231 0.77 27.57 -6.48
C LYS A 231 -0.46 26.71 -6.75
N ALA A 232 -0.31 25.38 -6.73
CA ALA A 232 -1.40 24.43 -6.88
C ALA A 232 -2.24 24.24 -5.60
N GLY A 233 -1.95 24.96 -4.51
CA GLY A 233 -2.72 24.94 -3.27
C GLY A 233 -2.29 23.89 -2.26
N TYR A 234 -1.16 23.22 -2.46
CA TYR A 234 -0.60 22.31 -1.46
C TYR A 234 0.06 23.08 -0.32
N THR A 235 -0.05 22.57 0.88
CA THR A 235 0.64 23.12 2.05
C THR A 235 2.01 22.45 2.19
N GLU A 236 3.08 23.27 2.20
CA GLU A 236 4.42 22.77 2.46
C GLU A 236 4.56 22.38 3.92
N ILE A 237 5.09 21.17 4.18
CA ILE A 237 5.37 20.66 5.52
C ILE A 237 6.81 20.17 5.58
N MET A 238 7.53 20.59 6.61
CA MET A 238 8.88 20.11 6.89
C MET A 238 8.84 19.19 8.11
N PRO A 239 8.71 17.86 7.92
CA PRO A 239 8.66 16.91 9.02
C PRO A 239 10.06 16.69 9.62
N PRO A 240 10.14 16.10 10.83
CA PRO A 240 11.41 15.62 11.37
C PRO A 240 12.08 14.61 10.44
N THR A 241 13.40 14.66 10.33
CA THR A 241 14.18 13.72 9.51
C THR A 241 14.19 12.31 10.10
N VAL A 242 14.08 12.22 11.44
CA VAL A 242 14.06 10.95 12.17
C VAL A 242 12.64 10.69 12.65
N VAL A 243 12.16 9.48 12.43
CA VAL A 243 10.83 9.03 12.86
C VAL A 243 10.96 7.87 13.85
N ASN A 244 9.90 7.62 14.62
CA ASN A 244 9.84 6.45 15.48
C ASN A 244 9.51 5.18 14.67
N GLU A 245 9.72 4.02 15.28
CA GLU A 245 9.49 2.71 14.64
C GLU A 245 8.05 2.56 14.10
N ALA A 246 7.05 2.97 14.88
CA ALA A 246 5.64 2.88 14.48
C ALA A 246 5.31 3.70 13.22
N SER A 247 5.92 4.88 13.07
CA SER A 247 5.76 5.71 11.87
C SER A 247 6.46 5.09 10.65
N GLY A 248 7.65 4.51 10.86
CA GLY A 248 8.35 3.75 9.82
C GLY A 248 7.55 2.54 9.37
N TYR A 249 7.04 1.76 10.31
CA TYR A 249 6.21 0.58 10.03
C TYR A 249 4.91 0.92 9.28
N GLY A 250 4.26 2.05 9.63
CA GLY A 250 3.01 2.49 9.00
C GLY A 250 3.15 2.98 7.55
N THR A 251 4.36 3.21 7.08
CA THR A 251 4.65 3.67 5.70
C THR A 251 5.24 2.59 4.79
N GLY A 252 5.55 1.41 5.30
CA GLY A 252 6.06 0.24 4.57
C GLY A 252 7.55 0.00 4.76
#